data_13be101522075ef9b3dec2a0c62cbb90
#
_entry.id   13be101522075ef9b3dec2a0c62cbb90
#
_cell.length_a   1.000
_cell.length_b   1.000
_cell.length_c   1.000
_cell.angle_alpha   90.00
_cell.angle_beta   90.00
_cell.angle_gamma   90.00
#
_symmetry.space_group_name_H-M   'P 1'
#
loop_
_entity.id
_entity.type
_entity.pdbx_description
1 polymer ?
#
loop_
_entity_poly.entity_id
_entity_poly.type
_entity_poly.pdbx_seq_one_letter_code
_entity_poly.pdbx_strand_id
1 'polypeptide(L)'
;MFQINGKLTNKISVEDRAVQYGDGIFETIAVKRKILEFWKEHYQRLNKGCKVLKIKCPSEVSLKKEINKFIKKSKKNKFVLKIIILMVK
;
A
#
# COMPACT_ATOMS: atom_id res chain seq x y z
N MET A 1 5.32 -5.39 -10.31
CA MET A 1 4.50 -6.36 -9.54
C MET A 1 3.62 -5.62 -8.54
N PHE A 2 2.38 -6.02 -8.43
CA PHE A 2 1.41 -5.42 -7.53
C PHE A 2 1.04 -6.41 -6.45
N GLN A 3 0.66 -5.89 -5.28
CA GLN A 3 0.04 -6.69 -4.24
C GLN A 3 -1.32 -6.06 -3.92
N ILE A 4 -2.38 -6.81 -4.15
CA ILE A 4 -3.75 -6.37 -3.94
C ILE A 4 -4.38 -7.29 -2.92
N ASN A 5 -4.88 -6.72 -1.81
CA ASN A 5 -5.50 -7.49 -0.71
C ASN A 5 -4.61 -8.63 -0.22
N GLY A 6 -3.29 -8.37 -0.15
CA GLY A 6 -2.31 -9.37 0.30
C GLY A 6 -1.91 -10.41 -0.74
N LYS A 7 -2.43 -10.33 -1.97
CA LYS A 7 -2.08 -11.25 -3.05
C LYS A 7 -1.21 -10.57 -4.08
N LEU A 8 -0.16 -11.25 -4.50
CA LEU A 8 0.72 -10.75 -5.56
C LEU A 8 0.04 -10.93 -6.91
N THR A 9 0.03 -9.88 -7.71
CA THR A 9 -0.56 -9.90 -9.04
C THR A 9 0.15 -8.90 -9.93
N ASN A 10 0.06 -9.11 -11.24
CA ASN A 10 0.57 -8.18 -12.23
C ASN A 10 -0.54 -7.34 -12.87
N LYS A 11 -1.78 -7.52 -12.41
CA LYS A 11 -2.92 -6.83 -13.00
C LYS A 11 -3.75 -6.18 -11.91
N ILE A 12 -4.26 -4.98 -12.22
CA ILE A 12 -5.26 -4.29 -11.43
C ILE A 12 -6.50 -4.19 -12.30
N SER A 13 -7.68 -4.49 -11.72
CA SER A 13 -8.91 -4.39 -12.47
C SER A 13 -9.13 -2.96 -12.98
N VAL A 14 -9.37 -2.81 -14.28
CA VAL A 14 -9.67 -1.51 -14.87
C VAL A 14 -11.05 -1.00 -14.46
N GLU A 15 -11.88 -1.88 -13.92
CA GLU A 15 -13.21 -1.53 -13.42
C GLU A 15 -13.16 -1.01 -11.98
N ASP A 16 -12.00 -1.06 -11.32
CA ASP A 16 -11.85 -0.55 -9.98
C ASP A 16 -11.97 0.97 -9.98
N ARG A 17 -13.01 1.47 -9.35
CA ARG A 17 -13.30 2.90 -9.35
C ARG A 17 -12.22 3.75 -8.71
N ALA A 18 -11.59 3.23 -7.66
CA ALA A 18 -10.55 3.96 -6.94
C ALA A 18 -9.35 4.21 -7.84
N VAL A 19 -8.98 3.24 -8.68
CA VAL A 19 -7.88 3.39 -9.62
C VAL A 19 -8.27 4.35 -10.75
N GLN A 20 -9.48 4.23 -11.29
CA GLN A 20 -9.93 5.04 -12.43
C GLN A 20 -10.31 6.46 -12.03
N TYR A 21 -10.94 6.64 -10.88
CA TYR A 21 -11.53 7.91 -10.49
C TYR A 21 -10.93 8.52 -9.24
N GLY A 22 -9.90 7.93 -8.69
CA GLY A 22 -9.24 8.44 -7.50
C GLY A 22 -10.01 8.23 -6.19
N ASP A 23 -10.94 7.27 -6.16
CA ASP A 23 -11.72 6.96 -4.95
C ASP A 23 -10.91 6.15 -3.93
N GLY A 24 -9.62 6.33 -3.90
CA GLY A 24 -8.73 5.62 -3.00
C GLY A 24 -7.63 6.53 -2.50
N ILE A 25 -6.75 5.96 -1.70
CA ILE A 25 -5.60 6.67 -1.18
C ILE A 25 -4.35 5.84 -1.39
N PHE A 26 -3.24 6.51 -1.64
CA PHE A 26 -1.98 5.83 -1.86
C PHE A 26 -0.83 6.53 -1.13
N GLU A 27 0.22 5.76 -0.84
CA GLU A 27 1.49 6.24 -0.34
C GLU A 27 2.62 5.59 -1.13
N THR A 28 3.66 6.36 -1.38
CA THR A 28 4.85 5.89 -2.07
C THR A 28 6.01 5.91 -1.08
N ILE A 29 6.61 4.74 -0.83
CA ILE A 29 7.61 4.57 0.21
C ILE A 29 8.89 4.05 -0.40
N ALA A 30 10.02 4.71 -0.11
CA ALA A 30 11.32 4.19 -0.51
C ALA A 30 11.71 3.03 0.39
N VAL A 31 12.17 1.94 -0.24
CA VAL A 31 12.70 0.79 0.47
C VAL A 31 14.19 0.70 0.15
N LYS A 32 15.03 0.76 1.18
CA LYS A 32 16.49 0.65 1.05
C LYS A 32 16.98 -0.43 2.00
N ARG A 33 17.78 -1.34 1.49
CA ARG A 33 18.30 -2.49 2.26
C ARG A 33 17.16 -3.26 2.93
N LYS A 34 16.04 -3.40 2.21
CA LYS A 34 14.81 -4.07 2.67
C LYS A 34 14.17 -3.42 3.89
N ILE A 35 14.47 -2.14 4.12
CA ILE A 35 13.88 -1.35 5.21
C ILE A 35 13.00 -0.26 4.63
N LEU A 36 11.79 -0.14 5.16
CA LEU A 36 10.86 0.91 4.81
C LEU A 36 11.33 2.24 5.41
N GLU A 37 11.60 3.23 4.56
CA GLU A 37 11.98 4.55 5.05
C GLU A 37 10.75 5.34 5.48
N PHE A 38 10.85 5.99 6.63
CA PHE A 38 9.82 6.86 7.17
C PHE A 38 8.45 6.16 7.28
N TRP A 39 8.48 4.89 7.65
CA TRP A 39 7.24 4.10 7.75
C TRP A 39 6.19 4.77 8.62
N LYS A 40 6.57 5.26 9.80
CA LYS A 40 5.64 5.84 10.75
C LYS A 40 4.89 7.03 10.17
N GLU A 41 5.62 7.93 9.51
CA GLU A 41 5.05 9.11 8.87
C GLU A 41 4.14 8.74 7.71
N HIS A 42 4.55 7.78 6.91
CA HIS A 42 3.73 7.27 5.80
C HIS A 42 2.43 6.66 6.31
N TYR A 43 2.52 5.83 7.36
CA TYR A 43 1.33 5.20 7.90
C TYR A 43 0.37 6.24 8.51
N GLN A 44 0.90 7.24 9.20
CA GLN A 44 0.07 8.30 9.77
C GLN A 44 -0.71 9.05 8.69
N ARG A 45 -0.06 9.38 7.58
CA ARG A 45 -0.74 10.04 6.45
C ARG A 45 -1.78 9.14 5.81
N LEU A 46 -1.45 7.87 5.65
CA LEU A 46 -2.36 6.89 5.08
C LEU A 46 -3.62 6.76 5.95
N ASN A 47 -3.43 6.61 7.26
CA ASN A 47 -4.52 6.49 8.21
C ASN A 47 -5.40 7.75 8.22
N LYS A 48 -4.77 8.92 8.22
CA LYS A 48 -5.49 10.19 8.17
C LYS A 48 -6.30 10.32 6.88
N GLY A 49 -5.70 9.97 5.74
CA GLY A 49 -6.39 10.00 4.46
C GLY A 49 -7.58 9.05 4.42
N CYS A 50 -7.43 7.85 4.96
CA CYS A 50 -8.53 6.90 5.05
C CYS A 50 -9.69 7.46 5.87
N LYS A 51 -9.39 8.14 6.98
CA LYS A 51 -10.42 8.77 7.80
C LYS A 51 -11.17 9.85 7.05
N VAL A 52 -10.44 10.69 6.31
CA VAL A 52 -11.04 11.76 5.51
C VAL A 52 -11.98 11.19 4.45
N LEU A 53 -11.55 10.13 3.77
CA LEU A 53 -12.35 9.50 2.72
C LEU A 53 -13.36 8.48 3.26
N LYS A 54 -13.41 8.30 4.58
CA LYS A 54 -14.29 7.32 5.24
C LYS A 54 -14.06 5.90 4.73
N ILE A 55 -12.80 5.57 4.49
CA ILE A 55 -12.35 4.23 4.07
C ILE A 55 -11.77 3.54 5.30
N LYS A 56 -12.10 2.26 5.47
CA LYS A 56 -11.53 1.48 6.55
C LYS A 56 -10.04 1.26 6.30
N CYS A 57 -9.20 1.76 7.20
CA CYS A 57 -7.77 1.62 7.10
C CYS A 57 -7.31 0.32 7.78
N PRO A 58 -6.43 -0.47 7.14
CA PRO A 58 -5.83 -1.62 7.82
C PRO A 58 -5.05 -1.17 9.05
N SER A 59 -4.95 -2.03 10.05
CA SER A 59 -4.12 -1.73 11.21
C SER A 59 -2.65 -1.65 10.80
N GLU A 60 -1.87 -0.85 11.53
CA GLU A 60 -0.45 -0.69 11.24
C GLU A 60 0.30 -2.03 11.28
N VAL A 61 0.01 -2.83 12.30
CA VAL A 61 0.66 -4.14 12.49
C VAL A 61 0.34 -5.06 11.31
N SER A 62 -0.92 -5.14 10.93
CA SER A 62 -1.37 -6.01 9.85
C SER A 62 -0.77 -5.58 8.51
N LEU A 63 -0.80 -4.28 8.22
CA LEU A 63 -0.28 -3.74 6.97
C LEU A 63 1.23 -3.94 6.87
N LYS A 64 1.96 -3.63 7.94
CA LYS A 64 3.41 -3.80 7.96
C LYS A 64 3.83 -5.25 7.78
N LYS A 65 3.07 -6.17 8.36
CA LYS A 65 3.31 -7.61 8.21
C LYS A 65 3.19 -8.04 6.74
N GLU A 66 2.14 -7.59 6.05
CA GLU A 66 1.95 -7.89 4.64
C GLU A 66 3.05 -7.27 3.77
N ILE A 67 3.42 -6.03 4.05
CA ILE A 67 4.48 -5.34 3.33
C ILE A 67 5.82 -6.06 3.51
N ASN A 68 6.14 -6.49 4.72
CA ASN A 68 7.38 -7.20 4.99
C ASN A 68 7.45 -8.53 4.24
N LYS A 69 6.33 -9.23 4.11
CA LYS A 69 6.27 -10.43 3.28
C LYS A 69 6.61 -10.12 1.82
N PHE A 70 6.07 -9.04 1.30
CA PHE A 70 6.35 -8.59 -0.07
C PHE A 70 7.83 -8.25 -0.24
N ILE A 71 8.40 -7.50 0.70
CA ILE A 71 9.80 -7.09 0.65
C ILE A 71 10.73 -8.30 0.67
N LYS A 72 10.43 -9.31 1.50
CA LYS A 72 11.24 -10.52 1.56
C LYS A 72 11.29 -11.29 0.24
N LYS A 73 10.23 -11.20 -0.55
CA LYS A 73 10.16 -11.87 -1.86
C LYS A 73 10.88 -11.09 -2.95
N SER A 74 11.18 -9.82 -2.73
CA SER A 74 11.87 -9.00 -3.71
C SER A 74 13.35 -9.36 -3.77
N LYS A 75 13.90 -9.44 -4.99
CA LYS A 75 15.31 -9.66 -5.22
C LYS A 75 16.13 -8.38 -5.14
N LYS A 76 15.48 -7.23 -5.14
CA LYS A 76 16.14 -5.92 -5.11
C LYS A 76 16.25 -5.40 -3.68
N ASN A 77 17.38 -4.73 -3.38
CA ASN A 77 17.57 -4.10 -2.07
C ASN A 77 17.04 -2.67 -2.02
N LYS A 78 16.95 -2.03 -3.18
CA LYS A 78 16.42 -0.67 -3.31
C LYS A 78 15.28 -0.67 -4.30
N PHE A 79 14.13 -0.16 -3.88
CA PHE A 79 12.98 -0.01 -4.77
C PHE A 79 11.97 0.94 -4.13
N VAL A 80 10.97 1.32 -4.90
CA VAL A 80 9.88 2.15 -4.43
C VAL A 80 8.66 1.26 -4.28
N LEU A 81 8.06 1.29 -3.11
CA LEU A 81 6.84 0.56 -2.79
C LEU A 81 5.66 1.52 -2.85
N LYS A 82 4.63 1.15 -3.58
CA LYS A 82 3.40 1.93 -3.62
C LYS A 82 2.29 1.14 -2.94
N ILE A 83 1.70 1.76 -1.92
CA ILE A 83 0.57 1.20 -1.20
C ILE A 83 -0.69 1.89 -1.72
N ILE A 84 -1.68 1.11 -2.14
CA ILE A 84 -2.94 1.64 -2.62
C ILE A 84 -4.06 1.02 -1.77
N ILE A 85 -4.87 1.86 -1.14
CA ILE A 85 -6.05 1.44 -0.41
C ILE A 85 -7.26 1.91 -1.21
N LEU A 86 -8.05 0.96 -1.64
CA LEU A 86 -9.19 1.21 -2.51
C LEU A 86 -10.49 1.18 -1.71
N MET A 87 -11.41 2.05 -2.11
CA MET A 87 -12.76 2.01 -1.55
C MET A 87 -13.50 0.83 -2.15
N VAL A 88 -13.91 -0.10 -1.30
CA VAL A 88 -14.71 -1.26 -1.71
C VAL A 88 -16.18 -0.92 -1.48
N LYS A 89 -16.96 -1.04 -2.52
CA LYS A 89 -18.41 -0.83 -2.45
C LYS A 89 -19.12 -2.15 -2.25
#